data_045371795139a7fb02255c42607da88d
#
_entry.id   045371795139a7fb02255c42607da88d
#
_cell.length_a   1.000
_cell.length_b   1.000
_cell.length_c   1.000
_cell.angle_alpha   90.00
_cell.angle_beta   90.00
_cell.angle_gamma   90.00
#
_symmetry.space_group_name_H-M   'P 1'
#
loop_
_entity.id
_entity.type
_entity.pdbx_description
1 polymer ?
#
loop_
_entity_poly.entity_id
_entity_poly.type
_entity_poly.pdbx_seq_one_letter_code
_entity_poly.pdbx_strand_id
1 'polypeptide(L)'
;MHGIGDVRFFDRTAPLYDRVMLPASGEALASGLDHAARPIDRLLDVGGGSGRAAAALTGPDITVVDASLGMLRRAREGRDLPAVAGDAGRLPFRDATVDAVTVVDALHHLPDQGAAIREAARVLAPGGVLVIREFDPGHPLGRLLVAAEHAIGMASRFRSPRELATALADAGFDPRIVDRGFGYTVVGVANLAGDRDADPALVGADGKRVRQ
;
A
#
# COMPACT_ATOMS: atom_id res chain seq x y z
N MET A 1 -11.55 14.75 -11.85
CA MET A 1 -10.08 14.67 -12.03
C MET A 1 -9.49 14.81 -10.64
N HIS A 2 -9.02 13.71 -10.08
CA HIS A 2 -8.25 13.75 -8.84
C HIS A 2 -6.96 14.49 -9.14
N GLY A 3 -6.53 15.40 -8.28
CA GLY A 3 -5.31 16.19 -8.50
C GLY A 3 -4.10 15.26 -8.70
N ILE A 4 -3.10 15.75 -9.46
CA ILE A 4 -1.92 14.95 -9.82
C ILE A 4 -1.03 14.67 -8.57
N GLY A 5 -1.44 15.11 -7.36
CA GLY A 5 -0.63 14.97 -6.14
C GLY A 5 0.78 15.49 -6.34
N ASP A 6 1.75 14.85 -5.71
CA ASP A 6 3.17 15.23 -5.76
C ASP A 6 3.92 14.63 -6.98
N VAL A 7 3.22 14.07 -8.00
CA VAL A 7 3.82 13.40 -9.18
C VAL A 7 4.86 14.26 -9.87
N ARG A 8 4.59 15.56 -10.06
CA ARG A 8 5.55 16.48 -10.70
C ARG A 8 6.84 16.65 -9.91
N PHE A 9 6.77 16.60 -8.60
CA PHE A 9 7.93 16.63 -7.73
C PHE A 9 8.77 15.36 -7.94
N PHE A 10 8.15 14.19 -7.90
CA PHE A 10 8.82 12.91 -8.11
C PHE A 10 9.41 12.76 -9.52
N ASP A 11 8.72 13.22 -10.57
CA ASP A 11 9.27 13.24 -11.93
C ASP A 11 10.57 14.05 -12.03
N ARG A 12 10.63 15.22 -11.36
CA ARG A 12 11.81 16.10 -11.38
C ARG A 12 12.94 15.57 -10.52
N THR A 13 12.63 14.94 -9.39
CA THR A 13 13.62 14.47 -8.43
C THR A 13 14.05 13.02 -8.66
N ALA A 14 13.38 12.29 -9.56
CA ALA A 14 13.67 10.88 -9.87
C ALA A 14 15.17 10.58 -10.03
N PRO A 15 16.01 11.40 -10.72
CA PRO A 15 17.44 11.11 -10.89
C PRO A 15 18.25 11.08 -9.58
N LEU A 16 17.80 11.82 -8.55
CA LEU A 16 18.48 11.91 -7.25
C LEU A 16 17.79 11.10 -6.15
N TYR A 17 16.54 10.69 -6.37
CA TYR A 17 15.69 10.06 -5.35
C TYR A 17 16.36 8.88 -4.65
N ASP A 18 16.92 7.94 -5.42
CA ASP A 18 17.57 6.74 -4.87
C ASP A 18 18.85 7.02 -4.06
N ARG A 19 19.44 8.22 -4.21
CA ARG A 19 20.65 8.61 -3.45
C ARG A 19 20.32 9.18 -2.08
N VAL A 20 19.10 9.70 -1.93
CA VAL A 20 18.65 10.42 -0.72
C VAL A 20 17.81 9.51 0.16
N MET A 21 17.04 8.59 -0.44
CA MET A 21 16.13 7.73 0.30
C MET A 21 16.84 6.51 0.87
N LEU A 22 16.55 6.19 2.13
CA LEU A 22 17.03 4.98 2.80
C LEU A 22 16.47 3.71 2.12
N PRO A 23 17.20 2.59 2.16
CA PRO A 23 16.68 1.31 1.68
C PRO A 23 15.36 0.95 2.36
N ALA A 24 14.42 0.38 1.60
CA ALA A 24 13.22 -0.18 2.19
C ALA A 24 13.58 -1.42 3.04
N SER A 25 12.93 -1.61 4.17
CA SER A 25 13.11 -2.80 4.99
C SER A 25 12.42 -4.00 4.35
N GLY A 26 13.16 -4.82 3.62
CA GLY A 26 12.64 -6.05 3.02
C GLY A 26 12.07 -7.01 4.07
N GLU A 27 12.67 -7.09 5.25
CA GLU A 27 12.21 -7.93 6.36
C GLU A 27 10.81 -7.51 6.86
N ALA A 28 10.59 -6.21 7.07
CA ALA A 28 9.27 -5.72 7.50
C ALA A 28 8.19 -5.96 6.44
N LEU A 29 8.54 -5.85 5.15
CA LEU A 29 7.62 -6.15 4.05
C LEU A 29 7.34 -7.65 3.95
N ALA A 30 8.35 -8.50 4.03
CA ALA A 30 8.20 -9.96 4.03
C ALA A 30 7.32 -10.42 5.19
N SER A 31 7.56 -9.93 6.41
CA SER A 31 6.70 -10.18 7.58
C SER A 31 5.24 -9.75 7.35
N GLY A 32 5.01 -8.64 6.64
CA GLY A 32 3.67 -8.22 6.24
C GLY A 32 3.02 -9.19 5.26
N LEU A 33 3.78 -9.69 4.27
CA LEU A 33 3.31 -10.63 3.27
C LEU A 33 2.97 -12.00 3.86
N ASP A 34 3.61 -12.44 4.95
CA ASP A 34 3.33 -13.69 5.67
C ASP A 34 1.90 -13.76 6.25
N HIS A 35 1.18 -12.63 6.29
CA HIS A 35 -0.22 -12.60 6.70
C HIS A 35 -1.20 -13.04 5.60
N ALA A 36 -0.76 -13.23 4.35
CA ALA A 36 -1.62 -13.72 3.29
C ALA A 36 -2.21 -15.10 3.63
N ALA A 37 -3.50 -15.29 3.36
CA ALA A 37 -4.19 -16.57 3.54
C ALA A 37 -4.12 -17.46 2.28
N ARG A 38 -3.20 -17.12 1.34
CA ARG A 38 -2.94 -17.83 0.09
C ARG A 38 -1.48 -17.68 -0.33
N PRO A 39 -0.93 -18.55 -1.22
CA PRO A 39 0.36 -18.32 -1.85
C PRO A 39 0.39 -16.99 -2.60
N ILE A 40 1.55 -16.35 -2.61
CA ILE A 40 1.77 -15.08 -3.31
C ILE A 40 2.62 -15.35 -4.55
N ASP A 41 1.98 -15.41 -5.72
CA ASP A 41 2.64 -15.53 -7.01
C ASP A 41 2.79 -14.16 -7.69
N ARG A 42 1.78 -13.29 -7.56
CA ARG A 42 1.73 -11.95 -8.19
C ARG A 42 1.55 -10.86 -7.15
N LEU A 43 2.46 -9.88 -7.20
CA LEU A 43 2.46 -8.72 -6.31
C LEU A 43 2.47 -7.41 -7.11
N LEU A 44 1.64 -6.45 -6.70
CA LEU A 44 1.71 -5.07 -7.19
C LEU A 44 2.35 -4.17 -6.12
N ASP A 45 3.39 -3.43 -6.49
CA ASP A 45 3.97 -2.36 -5.67
C ASP A 45 3.39 -1.02 -6.14
N VAL A 46 2.31 -0.57 -5.45
CA VAL A 46 1.52 0.61 -5.84
C VAL A 46 2.09 1.88 -5.22
N GLY A 47 2.36 2.88 -6.06
CA GLY A 47 3.18 4.02 -5.69
C GLY A 47 4.65 3.61 -5.52
N GLY A 48 5.08 2.51 -6.14
CA GLY A 48 6.39 1.90 -5.93
C GLY A 48 7.56 2.71 -6.50
N GLY A 49 7.26 3.77 -7.25
CA GLY A 49 8.24 4.73 -7.74
C GLY A 49 9.36 4.09 -8.56
N SER A 50 10.59 4.23 -8.09
CA SER A 50 11.77 3.61 -8.72
C SER A 50 11.89 2.10 -8.49
N GLY A 51 10.95 1.46 -7.77
CA GLY A 51 10.97 0.03 -7.45
C GLY A 51 11.89 -0.34 -6.29
N ARG A 52 12.21 0.60 -5.41
CA ARG A 52 13.13 0.39 -4.28
C ARG A 52 12.61 -0.66 -3.30
N ALA A 53 11.32 -0.63 -3.00
CA ALA A 53 10.67 -1.60 -2.12
C ALA A 53 10.52 -2.95 -2.83
N ALA A 54 10.08 -2.97 -4.08
CA ALA A 54 9.97 -4.16 -4.91
C ALA A 54 11.30 -4.93 -5.00
N ALA A 55 12.42 -4.23 -5.23
CA ALA A 55 13.75 -4.83 -5.32
C ALA A 55 14.27 -5.43 -4.00
N ALA A 56 13.65 -5.10 -2.85
CA ALA A 56 14.00 -5.69 -1.56
C ALA A 56 13.24 -7.00 -1.27
N LEU A 57 12.30 -7.38 -2.13
CA LEU A 57 11.51 -8.60 -2.01
C LEU A 57 12.00 -9.65 -3.01
N THR A 58 11.85 -10.92 -2.64
CA THR A 58 12.17 -12.09 -3.49
C THR A 58 11.01 -13.06 -3.46
N GLY A 59 10.79 -13.77 -4.56
CA GLY A 59 9.80 -14.84 -4.67
C GLY A 59 8.71 -14.53 -5.69
N PRO A 60 7.78 -13.57 -5.46
CA PRO A 60 6.67 -13.32 -6.37
C PRO A 60 7.09 -12.57 -7.64
N ASP A 61 6.26 -12.66 -8.67
CA ASP A 61 6.31 -11.80 -9.85
C ASP A 61 5.82 -10.40 -9.45
N ILE A 62 6.72 -9.42 -9.38
CA ILE A 62 6.41 -8.07 -8.92
C ILE A 62 6.22 -7.13 -10.10
N THR A 63 5.14 -6.36 -10.09
CA THR A 63 4.92 -5.24 -11.02
C THR A 63 4.81 -3.93 -10.24
N VAL A 64 5.66 -2.97 -10.58
CA VAL A 64 5.62 -1.60 -10.02
C VAL A 64 4.53 -0.81 -10.72
N VAL A 65 3.66 -0.15 -9.95
CA VAL A 65 2.62 0.75 -10.46
C VAL A 65 2.84 2.15 -9.90
N ASP A 66 2.98 3.13 -10.77
CA ASP A 66 3.19 4.52 -10.34
C ASP A 66 2.60 5.50 -11.37
N ALA A 67 2.26 6.71 -10.94
CA ALA A 67 1.81 7.78 -11.81
C ALA A 67 2.98 8.56 -12.46
N SER A 68 4.18 8.51 -11.88
CA SER A 68 5.38 9.18 -12.34
C SER A 68 6.12 8.34 -13.40
N LEU A 69 6.12 8.82 -14.64
CA LEU A 69 6.85 8.15 -15.72
C LEU A 69 8.36 8.19 -15.52
N GLY A 70 8.87 9.24 -14.87
CA GLY A 70 10.29 9.37 -14.52
C GLY A 70 10.73 8.27 -13.55
N MET A 71 9.91 8.00 -12.53
CA MET A 71 10.15 6.94 -11.56
C MET A 71 10.07 5.54 -12.20
N LEU A 72 9.02 5.27 -13.00
CA LEU A 72 8.85 3.98 -13.69
C LEU A 72 10.01 3.67 -14.65
N ARG A 73 10.57 4.69 -15.32
CA ARG A 73 11.78 4.50 -16.13
C ARG A 73 12.94 3.99 -15.29
N ARG A 74 13.12 4.52 -14.09
CA ARG A 74 14.17 4.05 -13.16
C ARG A 74 13.92 2.63 -12.66
N ALA A 75 12.66 2.26 -12.39
CA ALA A 75 12.32 0.88 -12.03
C ALA A 75 12.73 -0.10 -13.13
N ARG A 76 12.45 0.24 -14.39
CA ARG A 76 12.78 -0.60 -15.56
C ARG A 76 14.29 -0.63 -15.83
N GLU A 77 14.92 0.53 -16.00
CA GLU A 77 16.31 0.65 -16.45
C GLU A 77 17.33 0.37 -15.34
N GLY A 78 16.97 0.72 -14.09
CA GLY A 78 17.87 0.59 -12.95
C GLY A 78 17.73 -0.70 -12.15
N ARG A 79 16.57 -1.37 -12.22
CA ARG A 79 16.24 -2.57 -11.42
C ARG A 79 15.66 -3.73 -12.20
N ASP A 80 15.48 -3.56 -13.52
CA ASP A 80 14.87 -4.58 -14.42
C ASP A 80 13.50 -5.07 -13.93
N LEU A 81 12.71 -4.15 -13.35
CA LEU A 81 11.38 -4.46 -12.82
C LEU A 81 10.29 -4.16 -13.85
N PRO A 82 9.31 -5.05 -14.04
CA PRO A 82 8.08 -4.72 -14.75
C PRO A 82 7.41 -3.49 -14.11
N ALA A 83 7.04 -2.51 -14.93
CA ALA A 83 6.48 -1.26 -14.44
C ALA A 83 5.34 -0.77 -15.33
N VAL A 84 4.24 -0.35 -14.72
CA VAL A 84 3.00 0.09 -15.38
C VAL A 84 2.62 1.48 -14.88
N ALA A 85 2.34 2.39 -15.82
CA ALA A 85 1.79 3.70 -15.46
C ALA A 85 0.33 3.55 -15.05
N GLY A 86 -0.02 4.06 -13.87
CA GLY A 86 -1.38 3.94 -13.34
C GLY A 86 -1.65 4.90 -12.19
N ASP A 87 -2.94 5.22 -12.02
CA ASP A 87 -3.46 5.91 -10.85
C ASP A 87 -3.80 4.87 -9.78
N ALA A 88 -3.26 5.03 -8.56
CA ALA A 88 -3.56 4.15 -7.44
C ALA A 88 -5.05 4.09 -7.10
N GLY A 89 -5.80 5.19 -7.33
CA GLY A 89 -7.26 5.25 -7.16
C GLY A 89 -8.04 4.59 -8.30
N ARG A 90 -7.37 4.12 -9.37
CA ARG A 90 -7.95 3.39 -10.49
C ARG A 90 -6.90 2.50 -11.16
N LEU A 91 -6.62 1.39 -10.54
CA LEU A 91 -5.59 0.45 -11.01
C LEU A 91 -5.96 -0.20 -12.35
N PRO A 92 -5.03 -0.29 -13.33
CA PRO A 92 -5.30 -0.88 -14.66
C PRO A 92 -5.23 -2.42 -14.63
N PHE A 93 -5.78 -3.03 -13.59
CA PHE A 93 -5.83 -4.48 -13.39
C PHE A 93 -7.28 -4.93 -13.17
N ARG A 94 -7.58 -6.18 -13.51
CA ARG A 94 -8.90 -6.79 -13.28
C ARG A 94 -9.10 -7.11 -11.81
N ASP A 95 -10.36 -7.30 -11.42
CA ASP A 95 -10.74 -7.74 -10.08
C ASP A 95 -10.12 -9.10 -9.77
N ALA A 96 -9.68 -9.29 -8.53
CA ALA A 96 -9.20 -10.55 -7.98
C ALA A 96 -8.10 -11.24 -8.82
N THR A 97 -7.13 -10.47 -9.35
CA THR A 97 -6.05 -10.99 -10.23
C THR A 97 -4.66 -11.02 -9.58
N VAL A 98 -4.50 -10.45 -8.40
CA VAL A 98 -3.21 -10.43 -7.69
C VAL A 98 -3.34 -10.97 -6.27
N ASP A 99 -2.24 -11.47 -5.72
CA ASP A 99 -2.21 -12.13 -4.42
C ASP A 99 -1.74 -11.19 -3.31
N ALA A 100 -0.95 -10.19 -3.67
CA ALA A 100 -0.50 -9.16 -2.74
C ALA A 100 -0.43 -7.78 -3.40
N VAL A 101 -0.64 -6.76 -2.57
CA VAL A 101 -0.40 -5.35 -2.90
C VAL A 101 0.48 -4.75 -1.82
N THR A 102 1.55 -4.06 -2.19
CA THR A 102 2.37 -3.24 -1.29
C THR A 102 2.17 -1.76 -1.59
N VAL A 103 2.16 -0.93 -0.54
CA VAL A 103 2.23 0.54 -0.63
C VAL A 103 3.27 0.99 0.39
N VAL A 104 4.42 1.46 -0.06
CA VAL A 104 5.58 1.73 0.80
C VAL A 104 6.01 3.18 0.68
N ASP A 105 5.91 3.93 1.77
CA ASP A 105 6.25 5.35 1.85
C ASP A 105 5.58 6.18 0.73
N ALA A 106 4.33 5.84 0.38
CA ALA A 106 3.66 6.39 -0.80
C ALA A 106 2.21 6.83 -0.55
N LEU A 107 1.50 6.19 0.39
CA LEU A 107 0.08 6.44 0.62
C LEU A 107 -0.19 7.92 0.98
N HIS A 108 0.68 8.53 1.79
CA HIS A 108 0.55 9.92 2.23
C HIS A 108 0.65 10.95 1.09
N HIS A 109 1.21 10.57 -0.06
CA HIS A 109 1.27 11.40 -1.27
C HIS A 109 0.06 11.22 -2.18
N LEU A 110 -0.77 10.19 -1.97
CA LEU A 110 -1.91 9.93 -2.83
C LEU A 110 -3.05 10.93 -2.56
N PRO A 111 -3.64 11.53 -3.61
CA PRO A 111 -4.69 12.52 -3.48
C PRO A 111 -5.98 11.95 -2.87
N ASP A 112 -6.30 10.69 -3.15
CA ASP A 112 -7.43 9.93 -2.57
C ASP A 112 -6.95 8.58 -2.05
N GLN A 113 -6.52 8.55 -0.78
CA GLN A 113 -6.06 7.35 -0.11
C GLN A 113 -7.15 6.28 0.02
N GLY A 114 -8.40 6.72 0.24
CA GLY A 114 -9.53 5.80 0.33
C GLY A 114 -9.81 5.09 -0.99
N ALA A 115 -9.73 5.80 -2.11
CA ALA A 115 -9.84 5.19 -3.43
C ALA A 115 -8.72 4.16 -3.68
N ALA A 116 -7.48 4.48 -3.31
CA ALA A 116 -6.34 3.56 -3.46
C ALA A 116 -6.53 2.28 -2.63
N ILE A 117 -7.00 2.39 -1.39
CA ILE A 117 -7.28 1.23 -0.53
C ILE A 117 -8.42 0.38 -1.12
N ARG A 118 -9.50 1.01 -1.62
CA ARG A 118 -10.60 0.27 -2.29
C ARG A 118 -10.16 -0.41 -3.58
N GLU A 119 -9.30 0.23 -4.37
CA GLU A 119 -8.74 -0.38 -5.58
C GLU A 119 -7.82 -1.55 -5.25
N ALA A 120 -7.00 -1.44 -4.19
CA ALA A 120 -6.23 -2.58 -3.69
C ALA A 120 -7.16 -3.75 -3.29
N ALA A 121 -8.26 -3.48 -2.58
CA ALA A 121 -9.25 -4.50 -2.23
C ALA A 121 -9.91 -5.13 -3.46
N ARG A 122 -10.15 -4.36 -4.52
CA ARG A 122 -10.76 -4.85 -5.77
C ARG A 122 -9.83 -5.80 -6.52
N VAL A 123 -8.56 -5.43 -6.66
CA VAL A 123 -7.60 -6.23 -7.46
C VAL A 123 -7.08 -7.46 -6.74
N LEU A 124 -7.13 -7.47 -5.40
CA LEU A 124 -6.72 -8.60 -4.58
C LEU A 124 -7.69 -9.77 -4.72
N ALA A 125 -7.13 -10.95 -4.93
CA ALA A 125 -7.87 -12.20 -4.84
C ALA A 125 -8.27 -12.49 -3.37
N PRO A 126 -9.36 -13.23 -3.12
CA PRO A 126 -9.75 -13.63 -1.77
C PRO A 126 -8.59 -14.29 -1.01
N GLY A 127 -8.34 -13.87 0.22
CA GLY A 127 -7.20 -14.31 1.03
C GLY A 127 -5.86 -13.64 0.67
N GLY A 128 -5.83 -12.76 -0.33
CA GLY A 128 -4.68 -11.91 -0.64
C GLY A 128 -4.43 -10.85 0.44
N VAL A 129 -3.27 -10.23 0.42
CA VAL A 129 -2.84 -9.28 1.46
C VAL A 129 -2.48 -7.92 0.88
N LEU A 130 -2.95 -6.86 1.55
CA LEU A 130 -2.48 -5.48 1.38
C LEU A 130 -1.48 -5.17 2.50
N VAL A 131 -0.26 -4.78 2.16
CA VAL A 131 0.78 -4.36 3.11
C VAL A 131 1.05 -2.88 2.89
N ILE A 132 0.78 -2.04 3.88
CA ILE A 132 1.07 -0.60 3.84
C ILE A 132 2.12 -0.28 4.89
N ARG A 133 3.27 0.26 4.45
CA ARG A 133 4.30 0.78 5.33
C ARG A 133 4.37 2.29 5.20
N GLU A 134 4.32 2.98 6.35
CA GLU A 134 4.23 4.44 6.42
C GLU A 134 4.98 5.00 7.62
N PHE A 135 5.09 6.34 7.71
CA PHE A 135 5.66 7.05 8.84
C PHE A 135 4.57 7.52 9.81
N ASP A 136 4.79 7.29 11.12
CA ASP A 136 3.84 7.70 12.16
C ASP A 136 3.95 9.20 12.45
N PRO A 137 2.92 10.02 12.11
CA PRO A 137 2.91 11.45 12.40
C PRO A 137 2.85 11.73 13.92
N GLY A 138 2.52 10.76 14.75
CA GLY A 138 2.57 10.84 16.21
C GLY A 138 3.99 10.73 16.77
N HIS A 139 4.92 10.07 16.07
CA HIS A 139 6.31 9.95 16.47
C HIS A 139 7.07 11.28 16.34
N PRO A 140 8.01 11.65 17.25
CA PRO A 140 8.76 12.91 17.15
C PRO A 140 9.45 13.13 15.79
N LEU A 141 10.11 12.10 15.25
CA LEU A 141 10.73 12.16 13.91
C LEU A 141 9.68 12.24 12.80
N GLY A 142 8.51 11.63 12.97
CA GLY A 142 7.41 11.73 12.02
C GLY A 142 6.85 13.15 11.92
N ARG A 143 6.71 13.85 13.05
CA ARG A 143 6.33 15.27 13.06
C ARG A 143 7.33 16.15 12.31
N LEU A 144 8.62 15.86 12.48
CA LEU A 144 9.68 16.56 11.76
C LEU A 144 9.58 16.30 10.25
N LEU A 145 9.35 15.05 9.84
CA LEU A 145 9.16 14.68 8.45
C LEU A 145 7.95 15.40 7.84
N VAL A 146 6.79 15.38 8.50
CA VAL A 146 5.58 16.11 8.07
C VAL A 146 5.87 17.59 7.87
N ALA A 147 6.55 18.23 8.84
CA ALA A 147 6.91 19.64 8.74
C ALA A 147 7.87 19.91 7.58
N ALA A 148 8.85 19.04 7.34
CA ALA A 148 9.82 19.16 6.25
C ALA A 148 9.14 19.04 4.87
N GLU A 149 8.26 18.06 4.69
CA GLU A 149 7.55 17.89 3.42
C GLU A 149 6.61 19.05 3.11
N HIS A 150 5.87 19.53 4.11
CA HIS A 150 5.03 20.71 3.94
C HIS A 150 5.86 21.99 3.63
N ALA A 151 7.05 22.12 4.23
CA ALA A 151 7.93 23.26 3.97
C ALA A 151 8.46 23.30 2.52
N ILE A 152 8.60 22.15 1.87
CA ILE A 152 8.98 22.06 0.45
C ILE A 152 7.77 22.00 -0.50
N GLY A 153 6.55 22.20 0.04
CA GLY A 153 5.32 22.33 -0.74
C GLY A 153 4.65 21.01 -1.12
N MET A 154 4.98 19.89 -0.49
CA MET A 154 4.25 18.65 -0.66
C MET A 154 2.87 18.72 0.01
N ALA A 155 1.87 18.13 -0.63
CA ALA A 155 0.50 18.03 -0.12
C ALA A 155 0.25 16.74 0.67
N SER A 156 1.27 16.18 1.29
CA SER A 156 1.24 14.89 1.98
C SER A 156 0.28 14.88 3.17
N ARG A 157 -0.45 13.77 3.33
CA ARG A 157 -1.41 13.54 4.40
C ARG A 157 -1.10 12.21 5.10
N PHE A 158 -0.35 12.30 6.18
CA PHE A 158 -0.01 11.14 6.98
C PHE A 158 -1.18 10.67 7.85
N ARG A 159 -1.28 9.36 8.03
CA ARG A 159 -2.20 8.72 8.98
C ARG A 159 -1.42 8.09 10.11
N SER A 160 -2.01 8.07 11.30
CA SER A 160 -1.51 7.22 12.39
C SER A 160 -1.79 5.74 12.08
N PRO A 161 -1.08 4.80 12.74
CA PRO A 161 -1.34 3.36 12.57
C PRO A 161 -2.81 2.96 12.81
N ARG A 162 -3.48 3.62 13.76
CA ARG A 162 -4.90 3.35 14.07
C ARG A 162 -5.84 3.88 12.99
N GLU A 163 -5.63 5.10 12.51
CA GLU A 163 -6.43 5.66 11.42
C GLU A 163 -6.29 4.85 10.14
N LEU A 164 -5.09 4.34 9.84
CA LEU A 164 -4.87 3.48 8.69
C LEU A 164 -5.57 2.13 8.87
N ALA A 165 -5.47 1.49 10.05
CA ALA A 165 -6.18 0.25 10.32
C ALA A 165 -7.71 0.43 10.19
N THR A 166 -8.27 1.54 10.68
CA THR A 166 -9.69 1.87 10.50
C THR A 166 -10.04 2.00 9.01
N ALA A 167 -9.21 2.72 8.23
CA ALA A 167 -9.47 2.89 6.80
C ALA A 167 -9.41 1.55 6.01
N LEU A 168 -8.58 0.60 6.44
CA LEU A 168 -8.56 -0.74 5.87
C LEU A 168 -9.83 -1.52 6.24
N ALA A 169 -10.27 -1.45 7.51
CA ALA A 169 -11.51 -2.08 7.96
C ALA A 169 -12.73 -1.57 7.18
N ASP A 170 -12.83 -0.24 6.99
CA ASP A 170 -13.89 0.41 6.22
C ASP A 170 -13.90 -0.05 4.74
N ALA A 171 -12.75 -0.47 4.21
CA ALA A 171 -12.61 -1.02 2.86
C ALA A 171 -12.83 -2.54 2.79
N GLY A 172 -13.20 -3.19 3.90
CA GLY A 172 -13.53 -4.61 3.95
C GLY A 172 -12.35 -5.56 4.18
N PHE A 173 -11.21 -5.06 4.68
CA PHE A 173 -10.11 -5.89 5.11
C PHE A 173 -10.24 -6.33 6.59
N ASP A 174 -9.55 -7.42 6.98
CA ASP A 174 -9.19 -7.71 8.38
C ASP A 174 -7.83 -7.07 8.69
N PRO A 175 -7.78 -5.89 9.36
CA PRO A 175 -6.54 -5.14 9.52
C PRO A 175 -5.74 -5.58 10.76
N ARG A 176 -4.40 -5.56 10.63
CA ARG A 176 -3.47 -5.78 11.74
C ARG A 176 -2.32 -4.78 11.69
N ILE A 177 -1.95 -4.22 12.83
CA ILE A 177 -0.75 -3.40 12.97
C ILE A 177 0.39 -4.35 13.33
N VAL A 178 1.33 -4.55 12.40
CA VAL A 178 2.41 -5.54 12.53
C VAL A 178 3.59 -4.97 13.31
N ASP A 179 3.98 -3.74 13.02
CA ASP A 179 5.04 -3.05 13.74
C ASP A 179 4.66 -1.59 14.06
N ARG A 180 5.42 -0.97 14.96
CA ARG A 180 5.23 0.42 15.40
C ARG A 180 6.59 1.08 15.62
N GLY A 181 6.65 2.38 15.40
CA GLY A 181 7.85 3.17 15.59
C GLY A 181 7.78 4.44 14.75
N PHE A 182 8.93 4.98 14.34
CA PHE A 182 8.98 6.05 13.35
C PHE A 182 8.35 5.61 12.02
N GLY A 183 8.76 4.44 11.51
CA GLY A 183 8.02 3.72 10.48
C GLY A 183 7.08 2.69 11.14
N TYR A 184 5.94 2.41 10.52
CA TYR A 184 5.00 1.40 10.96
C TYR A 184 4.42 0.63 9.76
N THR A 185 3.92 -0.58 10.02
CA THR A 185 3.30 -1.42 9.00
C THR A 185 1.89 -1.83 9.44
N VAL A 186 0.92 -1.63 8.56
CA VAL A 186 -0.43 -2.19 8.70
C VAL A 186 -0.67 -3.12 7.54
N VAL A 187 -1.19 -4.30 7.85
CA VAL A 187 -1.63 -5.28 6.85
C VAL A 187 -3.14 -5.39 6.86
N GLY A 188 -3.72 -5.71 5.72
CA GLY A 188 -5.13 -6.05 5.60
C GLY A 188 -5.28 -7.31 4.75
N VAL A 189 -5.88 -8.36 5.30
CA VAL A 189 -6.20 -9.57 4.53
C VAL A 189 -7.55 -9.39 3.86
N ALA A 190 -7.62 -9.64 2.55
CA ALA A 190 -8.86 -9.57 1.80
C ALA A 190 -9.77 -10.74 2.20
N ASN A 191 -11.03 -10.45 2.52
CA ASN A 191 -11.99 -11.44 2.97
C ASN A 191 -12.07 -12.62 1.99
N LEU A 192 -12.16 -13.83 2.51
CA LEU A 192 -12.36 -15.03 1.70
C LEU A 192 -13.73 -15.00 0.99
N ALA A 193 -13.79 -15.59 -0.20
CA ALA A 193 -15.05 -15.69 -0.93
C ALA A 193 -16.09 -16.48 -0.07
N GLY A 194 -17.14 -15.78 0.34
CA GLY A 194 -18.16 -16.32 1.26
C GLY A 194 -18.43 -15.43 2.48
N ASP A 195 -17.46 -14.59 2.89
CA ASP A 195 -17.65 -13.63 4.00
C ASP A 195 -18.33 -12.33 3.55
N ARG A 196 -18.33 -12.04 2.24
CA ARG A 196 -18.98 -10.84 1.67
C ARG A 196 -20.51 -10.91 1.70
N ASP A 197 -21.09 -12.12 1.82
CA ASP A 197 -22.54 -12.36 1.90
C ASP A 197 -23.03 -12.58 3.34
N ALA A 198 -22.15 -12.48 4.33
CA ALA A 198 -22.54 -12.53 5.73
C ALA A 198 -23.21 -11.19 6.09
N ASP A 199 -24.55 -11.17 6.03
CA ASP A 199 -25.36 -10.07 6.54
C ASP A 199 -24.98 -9.81 8.01
N PRO A 200 -24.44 -8.60 8.35
CA PRO A 200 -24.09 -8.26 9.73
C PRO A 200 -25.28 -8.39 10.70
N ALA A 201 -26.52 -8.44 10.20
CA ALA A 201 -27.73 -8.67 10.99
C ALA A 201 -27.88 -10.12 11.51
N LEU A 202 -27.10 -11.09 11.00
CA LEU A 202 -27.16 -12.51 11.40
C LEU A 202 -26.11 -12.91 12.45
N VAL A 203 -25.25 -11.98 12.87
CA VAL A 203 -24.32 -12.20 13.99
C VAL A 203 -25.02 -11.74 15.28
N GLY A 204 -25.65 -12.69 15.97
CA GLY A 204 -26.24 -12.41 17.28
C GLY A 204 -25.19 -11.93 18.29
N ALA A 205 -25.61 -11.15 19.29
CA ALA A 205 -24.80 -10.50 20.32
C ALA A 205 -23.86 -11.46 21.10
N ASP A 206 -23.96 -12.77 20.90
CA ASP A 206 -23.18 -13.80 21.58
C ASP A 206 -22.14 -14.52 20.68
N GLY A 207 -21.89 -14.03 19.46
CA GLY A 207 -20.86 -14.59 18.57
C GLY A 207 -21.07 -16.05 18.14
N LYS A 208 -22.28 -16.62 18.29
CA LYS A 208 -22.61 -17.97 17.85
C LYS A 208 -23.52 -17.94 16.62
N ARG A 209 -23.12 -18.65 15.56
CA ARG A 209 -23.98 -18.86 14.39
C ARG A 209 -25.25 -19.60 14.80
N VAL A 210 -26.41 -19.04 14.52
CA VAL A 210 -27.70 -19.74 14.63
C VAL A 210 -27.80 -20.69 13.42
N ARG A 211 -27.80 -21.97 13.67
CA ARG A 211 -28.13 -23.01 12.65
C ARG A 211 -29.65 -23.00 12.46
N GLN A 212 -30.11 -22.84 11.24
CA GLN A 212 -31.42 -23.28 10.81
C GLN A 212 -31.38 -24.73 10.41
#